data_4f7508f0f3eabc164de78ddbb0bb4361
#
_entry.id   4f7508f0f3eabc164de78ddbb0bb4361
#
_cell.length_a   1.000
_cell.length_b   1.000
_cell.length_c   1.000
_cell.angle_alpha   90.00
_cell.angle_beta   90.00
_cell.angle_gamma   90.00
#
_symmetry.space_group_name_H-M   'P 1'
#
loop_
_entity.id
_entity.type
_entity.pdbx_description
1 polymer ?
#
loop_
_entity_poly.entity_id
_entity_poly.type
_entity_poly.pdbx_seq_one_letter_code
_entity_poly.pdbx_strand_id
1 'polypeptide(L)' 'MVGTSQTVLPEEEKDGFLHGFTENYCPVRWKGELVNKPINVKIISYDSEGLIGEQ' A
#
# COMPACT_ATOMS: atom_id res chain seq x y z
N MET A 1 6.28 0.92 11.40
CA MET A 1 5.74 1.70 10.27
C MET A 1 4.27 2.08 10.42
N VAL A 2 3.56 1.46 11.33
CA VAL A 2 2.17 1.84 11.60
C VAL A 2 2.11 3.31 12.04
N GLY A 3 1.14 4.04 11.48
CA GLY A 3 0.98 5.46 11.78
C GLY A 3 1.80 6.40 10.91
N THR A 4 2.58 5.86 9.97
CA THR A 4 3.38 6.67 9.05
C THR A 4 2.82 6.60 7.64
N SER A 5 3.19 7.58 6.81
CA SER A 5 2.84 7.57 5.40
C SER A 5 4.02 7.10 4.58
N GLN A 6 3.76 6.27 3.59
CA GLN A 6 4.78 5.75 2.69
C GLN A 6 4.38 6.03 1.26
N THR A 7 5.37 6.32 0.43
CA THR A 7 5.14 6.44 -1.00
C THR A 7 5.18 5.05 -1.61
N VAL A 8 4.10 4.68 -2.27
CA VAL A 8 3.94 3.33 -2.83
C VAL A 8 3.50 3.44 -4.27
N LEU A 9 4.08 2.64 -5.13
CA LEU A 9 3.65 2.54 -6.52
C LEU A 9 2.69 1.36 -6.64
N PRO A 10 1.42 1.62 -6.99
CA PRO A 10 0.46 0.53 -7.17
C PRO A 10 0.88 -0.35 -8.35
N GLU A 11 0.87 -1.65 -8.15
CA GLU A 11 1.26 -2.58 -9.21
C GLU A 11 0.08 -3.37 -9.75
N GLU A 12 -0.87 -3.74 -8.88
CA GLU A 12 -2.05 -4.47 -9.34
C GLU A 12 -3.22 -4.26 -8.38
N GLU A 13 -4.40 -4.58 -8.85
CA GLU A 13 -5.61 -4.59 -8.04
C GLU A 13 -6.10 -6.03 -7.96
N LYS A 14 -6.40 -6.48 -6.74
CA LYS A 14 -6.87 -7.84 -6.53
C LYS A 14 -7.81 -7.86 -5.33
N ASP A 15 -8.97 -8.49 -5.51
CA ASP A 15 -9.96 -8.64 -4.43
C ASP A 15 -10.39 -7.31 -3.80
N GLY A 16 -10.42 -6.24 -4.60
CA GLY A 16 -10.81 -4.94 -4.11
C GLY A 16 -9.72 -4.17 -3.41
N PHE A 17 -8.51 -4.72 -3.38
CA PHE A 17 -7.36 -4.04 -2.79
C PHE A 17 -6.29 -3.77 -3.83
N LEU A 18 -5.65 -2.64 -3.69
CA LEU A 18 -4.46 -2.33 -4.46
C LEU A 18 -3.24 -2.93 -3.74
N HIS A 19 -2.32 -3.44 -4.50
CA HIS A 19 -1.09 -4.03 -4.00
C HIS A 19 0.10 -3.31 -4.58
N GLY A 20 1.06 -2.98 -3.74
CA GLY A 20 2.30 -2.34 -4.17
C GLY A 20 3.40 -2.56 -3.15
N PHE A 21 4.54 -1.93 -3.38
CA PHE A 21 5.70 -2.06 -2.51
C PHE A 21 6.22 -0.68 -2.14
N THR A 22 6.70 -0.56 -0.90
CA THR A 22 7.43 0.63 -0.45
C THR A 22 8.83 0.65 -1.04
N GLU A 23 9.58 1.72 -0.77
CA GLU A 23 10.97 1.81 -1.21
C GLU A 23 11.84 0.65 -0.71
N ASN A 24 11.48 0.08 0.42
CA ASN A 24 12.21 -1.04 1.01
C ASN A 24 11.61 -2.39 0.61
N TYR A 25 10.77 -2.41 -0.41
CA TYR A 25 10.11 -3.61 -0.90
C TYR A 25 9.23 -4.29 0.14
N CYS A 26 8.68 -3.53 1.06
CA CYS A 26 7.66 -4.05 1.98
C CYS A 26 6.32 -4.08 1.25
N PRO A 27 5.65 -5.22 1.16
CA PRO A 27 4.35 -5.29 0.50
C PRO A 27 3.31 -4.50 1.28
N VAL A 28 2.49 -3.74 0.55
CA VAL A 28 1.43 -2.92 1.13
C VAL A 28 0.16 -3.16 0.35
N ARG A 29 -0.96 -3.27 1.05
CA ARG A 29 -2.26 -3.31 0.38
C ARG A 29 -3.17 -2.24 0.99
N TRP A 30 -4.02 -1.69 0.16
CA TRP A 30 -4.96 -0.64 0.59
C TRP A 30 -6.12 -0.57 -0.38
N LYS A 31 -7.18 0.09 0.02
CA LYS A 31 -8.33 0.34 -0.86
C LYS A 31 -8.17 1.69 -1.54
N GLY A 32 -8.44 1.73 -2.83
CA GLY A 32 -8.35 2.95 -3.60
C GLY A 32 -8.49 2.66 -5.08
N GLU A 33 -8.11 3.61 -5.90
CA GLU A 33 -8.15 3.45 -7.35
C GLU A 33 -6.75 3.14 -7.87
N LEU A 34 -6.69 2.20 -8.81
CA LEU A 34 -5.44 1.87 -9.46
C LEU A 34 -5.01 3.05 -10.34
N VAL A 35 -3.86 3.61 -10.02
CA VAL A 35 -3.30 4.72 -10.79
C VAL A 35 -1.88 4.35 -11.18
N ASN A 36 -1.38 4.98 -12.21
CA ASN A 36 -0.07 4.66 -12.76
C ASN A 36 1.01 5.64 -12.28
N LYS A 37 0.96 5.97 -11.01
CA LYS A 37 1.91 6.89 -10.41
C LYS A 37 2.09 6.58 -8.93
N PRO A 38 3.21 6.99 -8.31
CA PRO A 38 3.41 6.81 -6.87
C PRO A 38 2.38 7.62 -6.09
N ILE A 39 1.86 7.04 -5.01
CA ILE A 39 0.90 7.70 -4.15
C ILE A 39 1.32 7.55 -2.70
N ASN A 40 0.89 8.48 -1.86
CA ASN A 40 1.11 8.37 -0.43
C ASN A 40 0.01 7.52 0.19
N VAL A 41 0.43 6.49 0.90
CA VAL A 41 -0.47 5.58 1.60
C VAL A 41 -0.14 5.66 3.09
N LYS A 42 -1.14 5.93 3.90
CA LYS A 42 -0.96 5.94 5.34
C LYS A 42 -1.05 4.51 5.86
N ILE A 43 -0.02 4.08 6.55
CA ILE A 43 0.02 2.73 7.10
C ILE A 43 -0.77 2.71 8.40
N ILE A 44 -1.82 1.91 8.44
CA ILE A 44 -2.72 1.86 9.59
C ILE A 44 -2.61 0.56 10.38
N SER A 45 -2.05 -0.48 9.77
CA SER A 45 -1.92 -1.77 10.44
C SER A 45 -0.91 -2.64 9.68
N TYR A 46 -0.73 -3.85 10.14
CA TYR A 46 0.09 -4.83 9.43
C TYR A 46 -0.38 -6.24 9.82
N ASP A 47 -0.01 -7.20 8.98
CA ASP A 47 -0.27 -8.61 9.29
C ASP A 47 0.87 -9.46 8.70
N SER A 48 0.70 -10.77 8.68
CA SER A 48 1.72 -11.68 8.19
C SER A 48 2.02 -11.53 6.70
N GLU A 49 1.14 -10.89 5.96
CA GLU A 49 1.31 -10.70 4.53
C GLU A 49 1.87 -9.32 4.16
N GLY A 50 2.02 -8.44 5.12
CA GLY A 50 2.61 -7.13 4.89
C GLY A 50 1.85 -6.01 5.58
N LEU A 51 1.98 -4.81 5.03
CA LEU A 51 1.39 -3.62 5.61
C LEU A 51 0.00 -3.38 5.05
N ILE A 52 -0.85 -2.78 5.87
CA ILE A 52 -2.20 -2.39 5.47
C ILE A 52 -2.27 -0.88 5.58
N GLY A 53 -2.74 -0.24 4.52
CA GLY A 53 -2.80 1.20 4.47
C GLY A 53 -4.14 1.72 3.99
N GLU A 54 -4.25 3.05 3.98
CA GLU A 54 -5.36 3.74 3.37
C GLU A 54 -4.85 4.95 2.62
N GLN A 55 -5.58 5.27 1.57
CA GLN A 55 -5.22 6.34 0.66
C GLN A 55 -5.83 7.67 1.09
#